data_fa585cd5bcb37820373f0db10faaf029
#
_entry.id   fa585cd5bcb37820373f0db10faaf029
#
_cell.length_a   1.000
_cell.length_b   1.000
_cell.length_c   1.000
_cell.angle_alpha   90.00
_cell.angle_beta   90.00
_cell.angle_gamma   90.00
#
_symmetry.space_group_name_H-M   'P 1'
#
loop_
_entity.id
_entity.type
_entity.pdbx_description
1 polymer ?
#
loop_
_entity_poly.entity_id
_entity_poly.type
_entity_poly.pdbx_seq_one_letter_code
_entity_poly.pdbx_strand_id
1 'polypeptide(L)'
;MSRNALTRRSFGRFCLAGASLAAWPAGAQAQTFPRRIAVIDYGLAEALMLIGIAPIAVMSAADWKIWVVEPALPPGVADLGASVEPNFERLAALKPDLILTTNYVAMAEPTLRRIAPVRQLTVHGGADGYAPLARSAEVTRELGRLTGREAEAEKAIADFDAEIAALGARLRPRHPRPMLFVSFLEPRHVRVYGEASLYGNTLAKLGLANAWTGEVNSWGFATVGVEELVKAGEAECVAIEPVPPDVWPALARSPLWTELPFVRAGRVATMPASLMFGTLPSALRFARLLEQLPAERAA
;
A
#
# COMPACT_ATOMS: atom_id res chain seq x y z
N MET A 1 88.89 46.44 22.81
CA MET A 1 89.34 46.31 24.21
C MET A 1 88.14 46.36 25.12
N SER A 2 88.09 45.42 26.05
CA SER A 2 87.30 45.40 27.28
C SER A 2 85.74 45.18 27.12
N ARG A 3 85.21 44.08 27.42
CA ARG A 3 84.97 43.25 28.62
C ARG A 3 83.85 43.80 29.54
N ASN A 4 82.95 42.86 29.83
CA ASN A 4 82.07 42.69 31.00
C ASN A 4 80.65 43.22 30.87
N ALA A 5 79.68 42.65 31.47
CA ALA A 5 79.46 41.35 32.13
C ALA A 5 77.95 41.24 32.38
N LEU A 6 77.54 40.04 32.55
CA LEU A 6 76.22 39.61 32.95
C LEU A 6 75.67 40.25 34.20
N THR A 7 74.39 40.57 34.24
CA THR A 7 73.62 40.38 35.51
C THR A 7 72.16 39.92 35.23
N ARG A 8 71.80 38.95 36.05
CA ARG A 8 70.51 38.24 36.11
C ARG A 8 69.44 39.07 36.78
N ARG A 9 68.23 38.76 36.43
CA ARG A 9 66.95 39.00 37.16
C ARG A 9 66.08 40.10 36.58
N SER A 10 65.06 39.67 35.82
CA SER A 10 63.71 40.20 35.99
C SER A 10 62.70 39.15 35.52
N PHE A 11 62.00 38.64 36.48
CA PHE A 11 60.88 37.72 36.37
C PHE A 11 59.70 38.49 35.73
N GLY A 12 59.43 38.28 34.45
CA GLY A 12 58.32 38.83 33.75
C GLY A 12 57.16 37.84 33.70
N ARG A 13 56.08 38.20 34.37
CA ARG A 13 54.80 37.45 34.42
C ARG A 13 54.22 37.24 33.03
N PHE A 14 54.20 36.02 32.56
CA PHE A 14 53.39 35.60 31.39
C PHE A 14 51.95 35.44 31.84
N CYS A 15 51.10 36.41 31.48
CA CYS A 15 49.64 36.25 31.53
C CYS A 15 49.22 35.29 30.41
N LEU A 16 48.91 34.04 30.76
CA LEU A 16 48.18 33.12 29.90
C LEU A 16 46.75 33.62 29.82
N ALA A 17 46.40 34.33 28.75
CA ALA A 17 45.02 34.57 28.36
C ALA A 17 44.43 33.25 27.81
N GLY A 18 43.72 32.51 28.68
CA GLY A 18 42.94 31.35 28.28
C GLY A 18 41.78 31.77 27.37
N ALA A 19 41.90 31.54 26.06
CA ALA A 19 40.80 31.62 25.15
C ALA A 19 39.83 30.48 25.47
N SER A 20 38.84 30.72 26.32
CA SER A 20 37.68 29.85 26.48
C SER A 20 36.88 29.85 25.16
N LEU A 21 37.15 28.87 24.29
CA LEU A 21 36.23 28.52 23.20
C LEU A 21 34.92 28.07 23.85
N ALA A 22 33.98 29.00 23.99
CA ALA A 22 32.60 28.66 24.25
C ALA A 22 32.11 27.80 23.06
N ALA A 23 32.11 26.47 23.23
CA ALA A 23 31.43 25.56 22.34
C ALA A 23 29.92 25.93 22.43
N TRP A 24 29.44 26.70 21.47
CA TRP A 24 28.01 26.80 21.26
C TRP A 24 27.48 25.41 21.05
N PRO A 25 26.50 24.95 21.84
CA PRO A 25 25.84 23.73 21.51
C PRO A 25 25.22 23.96 20.13
N ALA A 26 25.68 23.23 19.12
CA ALA A 26 24.98 23.11 17.85
C ALA A 26 23.57 22.66 18.23
N GLY A 27 22.62 23.60 18.24
CA GLY A 27 21.22 23.31 18.53
C GLY A 27 20.78 22.24 17.57
N ALA A 28 20.59 21.02 18.06
CA ALA A 28 19.88 20.01 17.35
C ALA A 28 18.51 20.60 17.02
N GLN A 29 18.35 21.04 15.77
CA GLN A 29 17.03 21.45 15.30
C GLN A 29 16.15 20.23 15.48
N ALA A 30 15.22 20.30 16.43
CA ALA A 30 14.24 19.26 16.63
C ALA A 30 13.52 19.07 15.29
N GLN A 31 13.69 17.91 14.68
CA GLN A 31 13.03 17.57 13.41
C GLN A 31 11.52 17.61 13.67
N THR A 32 10.84 18.58 13.09
CA THR A 32 9.38 18.70 13.21
C THR A 32 8.74 17.80 12.17
N PHE A 33 8.09 16.73 12.63
CA PHE A 33 7.35 15.83 11.77
C PHE A 33 5.95 16.37 11.47
N PRO A 34 5.41 16.08 10.26
CA PRO A 34 4.06 16.49 9.90
C PRO A 34 3.02 15.80 10.81
N ARG A 35 2.01 16.59 11.24
CA ARG A 35 0.93 16.12 12.12
C ARG A 35 -0.44 16.13 11.43
N ARG A 36 -0.60 16.94 10.40
CA ARG A 36 -1.85 17.14 9.66
C ARG A 36 -1.70 16.63 8.25
N ILE A 37 -1.78 15.31 8.09
CA ILE A 37 -1.50 14.63 6.82
C ILE A 37 -2.83 14.37 6.11
N ALA A 38 -2.98 14.94 4.91
CA ALA A 38 -4.07 14.61 3.99
C ALA A 38 -3.57 13.57 2.97
N VAL A 39 -4.41 12.62 2.58
CA VAL A 39 -4.00 11.52 1.71
C VAL A 39 -4.96 11.38 0.53
N ILE A 40 -4.43 11.44 -0.70
CA ILE A 40 -5.20 11.35 -1.95
C ILE A 40 -4.99 9.96 -2.59
N ASP A 41 -5.03 8.92 -1.77
CA ASP A 41 -4.93 7.53 -2.18
C ASP A 41 -5.32 6.62 -1.00
N TYR A 42 -6.12 5.59 -1.27
CA TYR A 42 -6.55 4.64 -0.22
C TYR A 42 -5.40 3.79 0.33
N GLY A 43 -4.54 3.29 -0.57
CA GLY A 43 -3.41 2.45 -0.17
C GLY A 43 -2.40 3.20 0.69
N LEU A 44 -2.12 4.47 0.37
CA LEU A 44 -1.27 5.31 1.21
C LEU A 44 -1.94 5.66 2.54
N ALA A 45 -3.27 5.84 2.56
CA ALA A 45 -4.00 6.12 3.79
C ALA A 45 -3.98 4.91 4.75
N GLU A 46 -4.22 3.69 4.25
CA GLU A 46 -4.13 2.49 5.08
C GLU A 46 -2.69 2.22 5.57
N ALA A 47 -1.68 2.49 4.73
CA ALA A 47 -0.27 2.37 5.13
C ALA A 47 0.12 3.38 6.23
N LEU A 48 -0.41 4.61 6.16
CA LEU A 48 -0.21 5.62 7.20
C LEU A 48 -0.89 5.19 8.52
N MET A 49 -2.10 4.64 8.43
CA MET A 49 -2.83 4.11 9.59
C MET A 49 -2.14 2.88 10.19
N LEU A 50 -1.51 2.04 9.37
CA LEU A 50 -0.73 0.87 9.81
C LEU A 50 0.40 1.26 10.78
N ILE A 51 1.02 2.42 10.61
CA ILE A 51 2.06 2.95 11.51
C ILE A 51 1.50 3.85 12.62
N GLY A 52 0.18 3.81 12.85
CA GLY A 52 -0.50 4.47 13.96
C GLY A 52 -0.82 5.96 13.74
N ILE A 53 -0.88 6.45 12.50
CA ILE A 53 -1.22 7.83 12.18
C ILE A 53 -2.52 7.89 11.41
N ALA A 54 -3.52 8.58 11.98
CA ALA A 54 -4.78 8.85 11.29
C ALA A 54 -4.59 10.04 10.31
N PRO A 55 -5.00 9.90 9.04
CA PRO A 55 -5.07 11.04 8.13
C PRO A 55 -6.13 12.04 8.59
N ILE A 56 -5.95 13.33 8.31
CA ILE A 56 -7.00 14.35 8.57
C ILE A 56 -8.08 14.35 7.49
N ALA A 57 -7.74 13.85 6.30
CA ALA A 57 -8.64 13.76 5.17
C ALA A 57 -8.18 12.65 4.21
N VAL A 58 -9.12 11.99 3.56
CA VAL A 58 -8.89 11.05 2.47
C VAL A 58 -9.84 11.33 1.31
N MET A 59 -9.48 10.87 0.12
CA MET A 59 -10.40 10.88 -1.01
C MET A 59 -11.52 9.84 -0.81
N SER A 60 -12.73 10.13 -1.32
CA SER A 60 -13.89 9.21 -1.32
C SER A 60 -14.06 8.46 0.00
N ALA A 61 -14.00 9.16 1.14
CA ALA A 61 -14.11 8.57 2.48
C ALA A 61 -15.42 7.78 2.66
N ALA A 62 -16.48 8.18 1.96
CA ALA A 62 -17.79 7.50 1.96
C ALA A 62 -17.69 6.04 1.46
N ASP A 63 -16.82 5.80 0.48
CA ASP A 63 -16.64 4.50 -0.17
C ASP A 63 -15.59 3.62 0.54
N TRP A 64 -14.93 4.14 1.56
CA TRP A 64 -13.89 3.41 2.31
C TRP A 64 -14.37 2.04 2.80
N LYS A 65 -15.57 1.99 3.36
CA LYS A 65 -16.20 0.76 3.86
C LYS A 65 -16.56 -0.27 2.77
N ILE A 66 -16.56 0.15 1.50
CA ILE A 66 -16.83 -0.74 0.35
C ILE A 66 -15.52 -1.35 -0.15
N TRP A 67 -14.48 -0.52 -0.32
CA TRP A 67 -13.26 -0.92 -1.01
C TRP A 67 -12.12 -1.33 -0.09
N VAL A 68 -11.87 -0.54 0.97
CA VAL A 68 -10.78 -0.82 1.92
C VAL A 68 -11.26 -1.76 3.02
N VAL A 69 -12.39 -1.40 3.65
CA VAL A 69 -13.04 -2.12 4.75
C VAL A 69 -12.19 -2.12 6.04
N GLU A 70 -10.97 -2.62 5.97
CA GLU A 70 -10.00 -2.70 7.07
C GLU A 70 -8.64 -2.12 6.64
N PRO A 71 -8.04 -1.30 7.51
CA PRO A 71 -8.52 -0.80 8.81
C PRO A 71 -9.74 0.12 8.66
N ALA A 72 -10.60 0.16 9.67
CA ALA A 72 -11.72 1.10 9.68
C ALA A 72 -11.22 2.54 9.69
N LEU A 73 -11.83 3.40 8.88
CA LEU A 73 -11.47 4.82 8.85
C LEU A 73 -11.86 5.48 10.17
N PRO A 74 -10.94 6.17 10.86
CA PRO A 74 -11.23 6.84 12.12
C PRO A 74 -12.33 7.90 11.97
N PRO A 75 -13.14 8.14 13.01
CA PRO A 75 -14.14 9.21 12.98
C PRO A 75 -13.45 10.58 12.85
N GLY A 76 -14.10 11.48 12.10
CA GLY A 76 -13.61 12.85 11.91
C GLY A 76 -12.63 13.02 10.74
N VAL A 77 -12.24 11.96 10.05
CA VAL A 77 -11.49 12.05 8.78
C VAL A 77 -12.39 12.69 7.71
N ALA A 78 -11.92 13.79 7.12
CA ALA A 78 -12.71 14.52 6.12
C ALA A 78 -12.71 13.79 4.77
N ASP A 79 -13.86 13.82 4.09
CA ASP A 79 -13.98 13.35 2.72
C ASP A 79 -13.57 14.45 1.73
N LEU A 80 -12.63 14.16 0.85
CA LEU A 80 -12.15 15.07 -0.20
C LEU A 80 -12.87 14.87 -1.56
N GLY A 81 -13.92 14.04 -1.60
CA GLY A 81 -14.62 13.71 -2.85
C GLY A 81 -13.85 12.72 -3.72
N ALA A 82 -14.23 12.63 -5.00
CA ALA A 82 -13.66 11.66 -5.92
C ALA A 82 -12.14 11.87 -6.15
N SER A 83 -11.40 10.77 -6.31
CA SER A 83 -9.95 10.80 -6.51
C SER A 83 -9.50 11.54 -7.77
N VAL A 84 -10.31 11.49 -8.82
CA VAL A 84 -10.01 12.16 -10.09
C VAL A 84 -10.23 13.68 -10.02
N GLU A 85 -11.03 14.13 -9.06
CA GLU A 85 -11.35 15.56 -8.86
C GLU A 85 -11.49 15.85 -7.35
N PRO A 86 -10.38 15.91 -6.61
CA PRO A 86 -10.42 16.22 -5.18
C PRO A 86 -10.98 17.61 -4.92
N ASN A 87 -11.73 17.76 -3.84
CA ASN A 87 -12.22 19.07 -3.38
C ASN A 87 -11.04 19.88 -2.79
N PHE A 88 -10.37 20.66 -3.66
CA PHE A 88 -9.19 21.46 -3.30
C PHE A 88 -9.51 22.57 -2.29
N GLU A 89 -10.72 23.14 -2.33
CA GLU A 89 -11.14 24.18 -1.37
C GLU A 89 -11.25 23.60 0.04
N ARG A 90 -11.91 22.44 0.15
CA ARG A 90 -12.01 21.71 1.42
C ARG A 90 -10.63 21.30 1.93
N LEU A 91 -9.76 20.79 1.04
CA LEU A 91 -8.39 20.43 1.40
C LEU A 91 -7.62 21.64 1.93
N ALA A 92 -7.70 22.80 1.27
CA ALA A 92 -7.04 24.03 1.71
C ALA A 92 -7.59 24.53 3.07
N ALA A 93 -8.91 24.45 3.28
CA ALA A 93 -9.54 24.83 4.54
C ALA A 93 -9.09 23.96 5.73
N LEU A 94 -8.71 22.72 5.47
CA LEU A 94 -8.18 21.78 6.47
C LEU A 94 -6.74 22.11 6.89
N LYS A 95 -6.03 22.96 6.16
CA LYS A 95 -4.64 23.38 6.44
C LYS A 95 -3.72 22.19 6.74
N PRO A 96 -3.54 21.24 5.78
CA PRO A 96 -2.60 20.15 5.95
C PRO A 96 -1.17 20.69 6.00
N ASP A 97 -0.29 20.00 6.70
CA ASP A 97 1.15 20.28 6.69
C ASP A 97 1.92 19.31 5.76
N LEU A 98 1.23 18.26 5.31
CA LEU A 98 1.70 17.34 4.27
C LEU A 98 0.51 16.76 3.49
N ILE A 99 0.68 16.62 2.17
CA ILE A 99 -0.24 15.90 1.30
C ILE A 99 0.50 14.68 0.73
N LEU A 100 -0.04 13.49 0.97
CA LEU A 100 0.41 12.26 0.34
C LEU A 100 -0.41 11.99 -0.91
N THR A 101 0.26 11.63 -1.99
CA THR A 101 -0.36 11.33 -3.29
C THR A 101 0.40 10.21 -4.01
N THR A 102 -0.15 9.73 -5.12
CA THR A 102 0.42 8.68 -5.96
C THR A 102 0.51 9.16 -7.41
N ASN A 103 1.21 8.41 -8.27
CA ASN A 103 1.33 8.68 -9.69
C ASN A 103 -0.03 8.76 -10.42
N TYR A 104 -1.06 8.11 -9.91
CA TYR A 104 -2.40 8.11 -10.49
C TYR A 104 -3.04 9.51 -10.54
N VAL A 105 -2.74 10.36 -9.58
CA VAL A 105 -3.25 11.73 -9.50
C VAL A 105 -2.18 12.80 -9.81
N ALA A 106 -1.11 12.44 -10.51
CA ALA A 106 0.00 13.33 -10.82
C ALA A 106 -0.44 14.65 -11.51
N MET A 107 -1.50 14.63 -12.30
CA MET A 107 -2.06 15.83 -12.95
C MET A 107 -2.56 16.87 -11.94
N ALA A 108 -2.98 16.48 -10.74
CA ALA A 108 -3.43 17.37 -9.68
C ALA A 108 -2.26 17.99 -8.88
N GLU A 109 -1.06 17.44 -8.98
CA GLU A 109 0.09 17.81 -8.15
C GLU A 109 0.42 19.31 -8.14
N PRO A 110 0.41 20.02 -9.29
CA PRO A 110 0.66 21.48 -9.30
C PRO A 110 -0.34 22.26 -8.44
N THR A 111 -1.59 21.83 -8.39
CA THR A 111 -2.62 22.45 -7.55
C THR A 111 -2.43 22.08 -6.07
N LEU A 112 -2.13 20.82 -5.78
CA LEU A 112 -1.85 20.35 -4.42
C LEU A 112 -0.66 21.09 -3.78
N ARG A 113 0.41 21.32 -4.55
CA ARG A 113 1.61 22.05 -4.09
C ARG A 113 1.35 23.50 -3.70
N ARG A 114 0.28 24.11 -4.20
CA ARG A 114 -0.15 25.46 -3.74
C ARG A 114 -0.83 25.44 -2.38
N ILE A 115 -1.28 24.30 -1.92
CA ILE A 115 -1.99 24.13 -0.64
C ILE A 115 -0.99 23.76 0.47
N ALA A 116 -0.15 22.74 0.23
CA ALA A 116 0.83 22.27 1.20
C ALA A 116 1.96 21.50 0.49
N PRO A 117 3.07 21.17 1.19
CA PRO A 117 4.07 20.23 0.70
C PRO A 117 3.43 18.91 0.24
N VAL A 118 3.86 18.39 -0.93
CA VAL A 118 3.35 17.15 -1.53
C VAL A 118 4.46 16.13 -1.55
N ARG A 119 4.15 14.92 -1.10
CA ARG A 119 4.98 13.73 -1.26
C ARG A 119 4.25 12.69 -2.10
N GLN A 120 4.77 12.42 -3.28
CA GLN A 120 4.28 11.33 -4.13
C GLN A 120 4.99 10.03 -3.75
N LEU A 121 4.20 8.98 -3.46
CA LEU A 121 4.67 7.64 -3.15
C LEU A 121 3.92 6.65 -4.05
N THR A 122 4.65 5.94 -4.89
CA THR A 122 4.04 5.03 -5.87
C THR A 122 4.21 3.59 -5.42
N VAL A 123 3.09 2.87 -5.32
CA VAL A 123 3.04 1.43 -5.04
C VAL A 123 2.72 0.65 -6.31
N HIS A 124 1.77 1.13 -7.10
CA HIS A 124 1.25 0.47 -8.29
C HIS A 124 1.54 1.27 -9.56
N GLY A 125 1.63 0.58 -10.71
CA GLY A 125 1.80 1.25 -12.01
C GLY A 125 3.16 1.91 -12.21
N GLY A 126 4.18 1.51 -11.48
CA GLY A 126 5.56 1.99 -11.64
C GLY A 126 6.29 1.33 -12.82
N ALA A 127 7.37 1.97 -13.31
CA ALA A 127 8.19 1.45 -14.40
C ALA A 127 9.13 0.31 -13.98
N ASP A 128 9.38 0.15 -12.67
CA ASP A 128 10.45 -0.69 -12.12
C ASP A 128 10.05 -2.17 -11.91
N GLY A 129 9.09 -2.66 -12.69
CA GLY A 129 8.59 -4.02 -12.53
C GLY A 129 7.51 -4.14 -11.46
N TYR A 130 6.79 -5.23 -11.54
CA TYR A 130 5.53 -5.43 -10.85
C TYR A 130 5.73 -6.14 -9.50
N ALA A 131 6.09 -5.39 -8.48
CA ALA A 131 6.25 -5.93 -7.13
C ALA A 131 5.53 -5.06 -6.08
N PRO A 132 4.17 -4.88 -6.19
CA PRO A 132 3.43 -3.98 -5.32
C PRO A 132 3.58 -4.33 -3.84
N LEU A 133 3.77 -5.59 -3.48
CA LEU A 133 3.94 -5.99 -2.09
C LEU A 133 5.31 -5.55 -1.52
N ALA A 134 6.39 -5.68 -2.29
CA ALA A 134 7.71 -5.16 -1.90
C ALA A 134 7.69 -3.62 -1.82
N ARG A 135 7.08 -2.96 -2.81
CA ARG A 135 6.91 -1.50 -2.82
C ARG A 135 6.06 -1.02 -1.64
N SER A 136 5.05 -1.77 -1.22
CA SER A 136 4.27 -1.45 -0.02
C SER A 136 5.13 -1.40 1.24
N ALA A 137 6.06 -2.34 1.41
CA ALA A 137 6.99 -2.33 2.53
C ALA A 137 7.95 -1.12 2.47
N GLU A 138 8.48 -0.78 1.28
CA GLU A 138 9.32 0.40 1.09
C GLU A 138 8.56 1.70 1.40
N VAL A 139 7.33 1.83 0.90
CA VAL A 139 6.46 2.99 1.18
C VAL A 139 6.15 3.08 2.68
N THR A 140 5.89 1.96 3.35
CA THR A 140 5.67 1.93 4.80
C THR A 140 6.90 2.44 5.55
N ARG A 141 8.12 2.03 5.16
CA ARG A 141 9.38 2.57 5.72
C ARG A 141 9.54 4.07 5.47
N GLU A 142 9.20 4.52 4.25
CA GLU A 142 9.30 5.93 3.91
C GLU A 142 8.31 6.78 4.71
N LEU A 143 7.08 6.32 4.90
CA LEU A 143 6.10 6.95 5.79
C LEU A 143 6.64 7.00 7.23
N GLY A 144 7.27 5.93 7.70
CA GLY A 144 7.96 5.92 9.00
C GLY A 144 8.96 7.07 9.12
N ARG A 145 9.90 7.21 8.16
CA ARG A 145 10.89 8.29 8.14
C ARG A 145 10.26 9.69 8.06
N LEU A 146 9.24 9.85 7.21
CA LEU A 146 8.54 11.14 7.04
C LEU A 146 7.82 11.60 8.32
N THR A 147 7.45 10.67 9.19
CA THR A 147 6.58 10.92 10.34
C THR A 147 7.24 10.65 11.70
N GLY A 148 8.51 10.20 11.70
CA GLY A 148 9.20 9.81 12.92
C GLY A 148 8.66 8.53 13.56
N ARG A 149 8.18 7.61 12.71
CA ARG A 149 7.58 6.33 13.11
C ARG A 149 8.34 5.12 12.49
N GLU A 150 9.66 5.22 12.44
CA GLU A 150 10.50 4.18 11.83
C GLU A 150 10.36 2.82 12.55
N ALA A 151 10.33 2.85 13.87
CA ALA A 151 10.20 1.64 14.68
C ALA A 151 8.84 0.96 14.46
N GLU A 152 7.76 1.74 14.39
CA GLU A 152 6.42 1.24 14.11
C GLU A 152 6.32 0.68 12.69
N ALA A 153 6.98 1.31 11.71
CA ALA A 153 7.02 0.83 10.34
C ALA A 153 7.73 -0.52 10.21
N GLU A 154 8.90 -0.68 10.80
CA GLU A 154 9.62 -1.97 10.78
C GLU A 154 8.85 -3.05 11.54
N LYS A 155 8.24 -2.70 12.68
CA LYS A 155 7.39 -3.64 13.42
C LYS A 155 6.19 -4.10 12.59
N ALA A 156 5.49 -3.18 11.93
CA ALA A 156 4.33 -3.50 11.10
C ALA A 156 4.69 -4.42 9.93
N ILE A 157 5.87 -4.21 9.31
CA ILE A 157 6.37 -5.07 8.23
C ILE A 157 6.71 -6.46 8.77
N ALA A 158 7.36 -6.54 9.92
CA ALA A 158 7.70 -7.82 10.54
C ALA A 158 6.45 -8.61 10.98
N ASP A 159 5.46 -7.93 11.54
CA ASP A 159 4.17 -8.54 11.93
C ASP A 159 3.43 -9.07 10.69
N PHE A 160 3.40 -8.29 9.60
CA PHE A 160 2.84 -8.71 8.32
C PHE A 160 3.53 -9.98 7.78
N ASP A 161 4.86 -10.02 7.77
CA ASP A 161 5.63 -11.15 7.27
C ASP A 161 5.37 -12.42 8.09
N ALA A 162 5.30 -12.29 9.42
CA ALA A 162 5.02 -13.40 10.32
C ALA A 162 3.60 -13.94 10.11
N GLU A 163 2.61 -13.06 9.98
CA GLU A 163 1.21 -13.47 9.79
C GLU A 163 0.98 -14.11 8.41
N ILE A 164 1.56 -13.56 7.34
CA ILE A 164 1.51 -14.16 6.00
C ILE A 164 2.14 -15.55 6.00
N ALA A 165 3.26 -15.74 6.67
CA ALA A 165 3.90 -17.06 6.77
C ALA A 165 2.98 -18.08 7.48
N ALA A 166 2.35 -17.67 8.59
CA ALA A 166 1.40 -18.50 9.33
C ALA A 166 0.15 -18.83 8.50
N LEU A 167 -0.41 -17.84 7.80
CA LEU A 167 -1.54 -18.03 6.88
C LEU A 167 -1.17 -18.99 5.75
N GLY A 168 -0.01 -18.82 5.12
CA GLY A 168 0.46 -19.70 4.06
C GLY A 168 0.58 -21.17 4.50
N ALA A 169 1.06 -21.42 5.73
CA ALA A 169 1.12 -22.77 6.26
C ALA A 169 -0.26 -23.43 6.39
N ARG A 170 -1.31 -22.65 6.73
CA ARG A 170 -2.69 -23.15 6.84
C ARG A 170 -3.41 -23.27 5.50
N LEU A 171 -3.12 -22.36 4.55
CA LEU A 171 -3.84 -22.28 3.28
C LEU A 171 -3.34 -23.27 2.23
N ARG A 172 -2.02 -23.52 2.15
CA ARG A 172 -1.45 -24.44 1.14
C ARG A 172 -2.11 -25.82 1.09
N PRO A 173 -2.37 -26.52 2.21
CA PRO A 173 -3.04 -27.81 2.14
C PRO A 173 -4.54 -27.73 1.77
N ARG A 174 -5.16 -26.55 1.89
CA ARG A 174 -6.58 -26.32 1.58
C ARG A 174 -6.82 -25.95 0.12
N HIS A 175 -5.84 -25.32 -0.52
CA HIS A 175 -5.91 -24.81 -1.88
C HIS A 175 -4.73 -25.34 -2.70
N PRO A 176 -4.74 -26.64 -3.08
CA PRO A 176 -3.64 -27.26 -3.84
C PRO A 176 -3.62 -26.84 -5.31
N ARG A 177 -4.74 -26.28 -5.81
CA ARG A 177 -4.86 -25.83 -7.20
C ARG A 177 -4.47 -24.37 -7.36
N PRO A 178 -4.07 -23.93 -8.57
CA PRO A 178 -3.94 -22.51 -8.87
C PRO A 178 -5.28 -21.79 -8.68
N MET A 179 -5.21 -20.56 -8.16
CA MET A 179 -6.39 -19.73 -7.88
C MET A 179 -6.53 -18.63 -8.93
N LEU A 180 -7.73 -18.43 -9.43
CA LEU A 180 -8.10 -17.37 -10.36
C LEU A 180 -8.93 -16.32 -9.65
N PHE A 181 -8.44 -15.08 -9.55
CA PHE A 181 -9.20 -13.97 -8.97
C PHE A 181 -9.75 -13.07 -10.06
N VAL A 182 -11.05 -12.76 -9.96
CA VAL A 182 -11.74 -11.92 -10.92
C VAL A 182 -12.62 -10.89 -10.23
N SER A 183 -12.80 -9.72 -10.86
CA SER A 183 -13.85 -8.75 -10.52
C SER A 183 -14.70 -8.54 -11.76
N PHE A 184 -16.00 -8.81 -11.65
CA PHE A 184 -16.93 -8.61 -12.75
C PHE A 184 -17.20 -7.13 -12.95
N LEU A 185 -17.04 -6.65 -14.19
CA LEU A 185 -17.43 -5.31 -14.60
C LEU A 185 -18.89 -5.30 -15.07
N GLU A 186 -19.25 -6.36 -15.78
CA GLU A 186 -20.60 -6.66 -16.27
C GLU A 186 -20.61 -8.15 -16.73
N PRO A 187 -21.75 -8.72 -17.23
CA PRO A 187 -21.81 -10.15 -17.50
C PRO A 187 -20.83 -10.71 -18.55
N ARG A 188 -20.25 -9.87 -19.39
CA ARG A 188 -19.36 -10.28 -20.48
C ARG A 188 -17.89 -10.01 -20.23
N HIS A 189 -17.58 -9.07 -19.36
CA HIS A 189 -16.19 -8.64 -19.09
C HIS A 189 -15.83 -8.70 -17.63
N VAL A 190 -14.64 -9.20 -17.40
CA VAL A 190 -14.05 -9.32 -16.07
C VAL A 190 -12.67 -8.67 -16.05
N ARG A 191 -12.31 -8.15 -14.90
CA ARG A 191 -10.93 -7.87 -14.57
C ARG A 191 -10.33 -9.12 -13.95
N VAL A 192 -9.22 -9.60 -14.51
CA VAL A 192 -8.44 -10.73 -13.96
C VAL A 192 -7.13 -10.22 -13.39
N TYR A 193 -6.64 -10.84 -12.33
CA TYR A 193 -5.45 -10.42 -11.61
C TYR A 193 -4.32 -11.41 -11.82
N GLY A 194 -3.22 -10.94 -12.45
CA GLY A 194 -2.02 -11.74 -12.70
C GLY A 194 -1.03 -11.69 -11.53
N GLU A 195 0.11 -12.36 -11.71
CA GLU A 195 1.18 -12.43 -10.71
C GLU A 195 1.71 -11.04 -10.31
N ALA A 196 1.72 -10.08 -11.25
CA ALA A 196 2.15 -8.71 -11.02
C ALA A 196 1.18 -7.84 -10.20
N SER A 197 -0.01 -8.34 -9.84
CA SER A 197 -0.96 -7.65 -8.99
C SER A 197 -0.62 -7.80 -7.50
N LEU A 198 -1.25 -6.98 -6.64
CA LEU A 198 -1.14 -7.15 -5.19
C LEU A 198 -1.61 -8.55 -4.75
N TYR A 199 -2.70 -9.04 -5.35
CA TYR A 199 -3.20 -10.39 -5.07
C TYR A 199 -2.23 -11.47 -5.51
N GLY A 200 -1.69 -11.38 -6.74
CA GLY A 200 -0.71 -12.33 -7.24
C GLY A 200 0.57 -12.36 -6.40
N ASN A 201 1.10 -11.19 -6.02
CA ASN A 201 2.24 -11.10 -5.11
C ASN A 201 1.94 -11.70 -3.74
N THR A 202 0.72 -11.50 -3.22
CA THR A 202 0.31 -12.06 -1.93
C THR A 202 0.17 -13.59 -2.02
N LEU A 203 -0.43 -14.11 -3.09
CA LEU A 203 -0.49 -15.56 -3.34
C LEU A 203 0.91 -16.19 -3.38
N ALA A 204 1.84 -15.60 -4.13
CA ALA A 204 3.21 -16.08 -4.19
C ALA A 204 3.87 -16.12 -2.81
N LYS A 205 3.65 -15.08 -1.99
CA LYS A 205 4.18 -15.01 -0.62
C LYS A 205 3.53 -16.01 0.33
N LEU A 206 2.26 -16.37 0.10
CA LEU A 206 1.56 -17.45 0.81
C LEU A 206 2.01 -18.85 0.34
N GLY A 207 2.72 -18.95 -0.78
CA GLY A 207 3.07 -20.22 -1.43
C GLY A 207 1.90 -20.87 -2.18
N LEU A 208 0.97 -20.03 -2.69
CA LEU A 208 -0.15 -20.42 -3.53
C LEU A 208 0.11 -19.98 -4.98
N ALA A 209 -0.44 -20.69 -5.95
CA ALA A 209 -0.25 -20.39 -7.36
C ALA A 209 -1.38 -19.51 -7.91
N ASN A 210 -1.03 -18.52 -8.73
CA ASN A 210 -1.99 -17.76 -9.54
C ASN A 210 -2.30 -18.53 -10.82
N ALA A 211 -3.57 -18.63 -11.19
CA ALA A 211 -3.99 -19.34 -12.39
C ALA A 211 -3.94 -18.50 -13.66
N TRP A 212 -3.89 -17.17 -13.56
CA TRP A 212 -3.83 -16.30 -14.73
C TRP A 212 -2.41 -16.18 -15.27
N THR A 213 -2.17 -16.74 -16.45
CA THR A 213 -0.88 -16.71 -17.16
C THR A 213 -0.87 -15.77 -18.36
N GLY A 214 -2.01 -15.10 -18.65
CA GLY A 214 -2.11 -14.11 -19.72
C GLY A 214 -1.42 -12.79 -19.37
N GLU A 215 -1.22 -11.96 -20.38
CA GLU A 215 -0.67 -10.62 -20.20
C GLU A 215 -1.52 -9.78 -19.26
N VAL A 216 -0.87 -8.87 -18.54
CA VAL A 216 -1.49 -7.87 -17.67
C VAL A 216 -0.86 -6.51 -17.92
N ASN A 217 -1.60 -5.46 -17.61
CA ASN A 217 -1.10 -4.09 -17.69
C ASN A 217 -0.13 -3.75 -16.53
N SER A 218 0.38 -2.52 -16.51
CA SER A 218 1.28 -2.03 -15.46
C SER A 218 0.67 -1.98 -14.05
N TRP A 219 -0.62 -2.26 -13.90
CA TRP A 219 -1.32 -2.36 -12.62
C TRP A 219 -1.52 -3.81 -12.16
N GLY A 220 -1.02 -4.78 -12.93
CA GLY A 220 -1.10 -6.21 -12.63
C GLY A 220 -2.44 -6.87 -12.96
N PHE A 221 -3.29 -6.27 -13.80
CA PHE A 221 -4.55 -6.87 -14.22
C PHE A 221 -4.77 -6.75 -15.73
N ALA A 222 -5.66 -7.58 -16.26
CA ALA A 222 -6.24 -7.41 -17.60
C ALA A 222 -7.76 -7.32 -17.51
N THR A 223 -8.38 -6.63 -18.47
CA THR A 223 -9.83 -6.68 -18.69
C THR A 223 -10.08 -7.57 -19.92
N VAL A 224 -10.79 -8.66 -19.72
CA VAL A 224 -10.99 -9.71 -20.73
C VAL A 224 -12.46 -10.13 -20.80
N GLY A 225 -12.84 -10.77 -21.90
CA GLY A 225 -14.12 -11.47 -21.99
C GLY A 225 -14.14 -12.69 -21.08
N VAL A 226 -15.33 -13.10 -20.62
CA VAL A 226 -15.48 -14.28 -19.73
C VAL A 226 -14.99 -15.58 -20.40
N GLU A 227 -15.02 -15.68 -21.73
CA GLU A 227 -14.51 -16.79 -22.50
C GLU A 227 -13.01 -16.99 -22.38
N GLU A 228 -12.25 -15.91 -22.16
CA GLU A 228 -10.81 -15.94 -21.97
C GLU A 228 -10.40 -16.66 -20.67
N LEU A 229 -11.33 -16.79 -19.72
CA LEU A 229 -11.09 -17.48 -18.45
C LEU A 229 -10.83 -18.98 -18.63
N VAL A 230 -11.12 -19.53 -19.82
CA VAL A 230 -10.76 -20.92 -20.15
C VAL A 230 -9.24 -21.17 -20.01
N LYS A 231 -8.42 -20.13 -20.17
CA LYS A 231 -6.96 -20.19 -19.99
C LYS A 231 -6.53 -20.58 -18.56
N ALA A 232 -7.39 -20.35 -17.55
CA ALA A 232 -7.13 -20.74 -16.18
C ALA A 232 -7.33 -22.24 -15.91
N GLY A 233 -7.90 -23.00 -16.87
CA GLY A 233 -8.04 -24.46 -16.78
C GLY A 233 -8.79 -24.91 -15.53
N GLU A 234 -8.17 -25.82 -14.78
CA GLU A 234 -8.72 -26.46 -13.58
C GLU A 234 -8.56 -25.63 -12.29
N ALA A 235 -8.56 -24.30 -12.41
CA ALA A 235 -8.37 -23.39 -11.26
C ALA A 235 -9.51 -23.45 -10.22
N GLU A 236 -9.26 -22.86 -9.06
CA GLU A 236 -10.30 -22.35 -8.16
C GLU A 236 -10.60 -20.91 -8.54
N CYS A 237 -11.81 -20.65 -9.04
CA CYS A 237 -12.21 -19.28 -9.43
C CYS A 237 -12.87 -18.56 -8.26
N VAL A 238 -12.37 -17.35 -7.95
CA VAL A 238 -12.89 -16.52 -6.86
C VAL A 238 -13.30 -15.16 -7.43
N ALA A 239 -14.60 -14.86 -7.39
CA ALA A 239 -15.16 -13.56 -7.71
C ALA A 239 -15.06 -12.62 -6.50
N ILE A 240 -14.40 -11.48 -6.68
CA ILE A 240 -14.26 -10.46 -5.62
C ILE A 240 -15.46 -9.52 -5.71
N GLU A 241 -16.14 -9.34 -4.59
CA GLU A 241 -17.27 -8.40 -4.47
C GLU A 241 -16.81 -6.93 -4.54
N PRO A 242 -17.69 -6.00 -4.93
CA PRO A 242 -19.09 -6.23 -5.31
C PRO A 242 -19.23 -6.82 -6.72
N VAL A 243 -20.10 -7.78 -6.89
CA VAL A 243 -20.48 -8.31 -8.20
C VAL A 243 -21.78 -7.61 -8.63
N PRO A 244 -21.87 -7.01 -9.85
CA PRO A 244 -23.09 -6.41 -10.34
C PRO A 244 -24.26 -7.42 -10.32
N PRO A 245 -25.48 -6.99 -9.95
CA PRO A 245 -26.60 -7.91 -9.65
C PRO A 245 -27.08 -8.73 -10.86
N ASP A 246 -26.85 -8.25 -12.06
CA ASP A 246 -27.22 -8.91 -13.32
C ASP A 246 -26.22 -9.98 -13.79
N VAL A 247 -25.01 -10.02 -13.20
CA VAL A 247 -23.93 -10.91 -13.62
C VAL A 247 -24.32 -12.37 -13.47
N TRP A 248 -24.62 -12.83 -12.25
CA TRP A 248 -24.91 -14.24 -12.02
C TRP A 248 -26.11 -14.77 -12.79
N PRO A 249 -27.25 -14.04 -12.88
CA PRO A 249 -28.39 -14.46 -13.72
C PRO A 249 -28.05 -14.56 -15.21
N ALA A 250 -27.18 -13.70 -15.72
CA ALA A 250 -26.77 -13.74 -17.11
C ALA A 250 -25.77 -14.89 -17.38
N LEU A 251 -24.77 -15.06 -16.53
CA LEU A 251 -23.76 -16.13 -16.65
C LEU A 251 -24.37 -17.52 -16.55
N ALA A 252 -25.38 -17.72 -15.70
CA ALA A 252 -26.06 -19.01 -15.58
C ALA A 252 -26.72 -19.48 -16.88
N ARG A 253 -26.95 -18.58 -17.84
CA ARG A 253 -27.54 -18.87 -19.15
C ARG A 253 -26.52 -18.80 -20.29
N SER A 254 -25.28 -18.46 -20.00
CA SER A 254 -24.22 -18.28 -21.00
C SER A 254 -23.36 -19.54 -21.15
N PRO A 255 -23.37 -20.21 -22.31
CA PRO A 255 -22.44 -21.33 -22.57
C PRO A 255 -20.96 -20.93 -22.43
N LEU A 256 -20.61 -19.67 -22.72
CA LEU A 256 -19.25 -19.16 -22.55
C LEU A 256 -18.76 -19.25 -21.10
N TRP A 257 -19.69 -19.23 -20.14
CA TRP A 257 -19.39 -19.39 -18.72
C TRP A 257 -19.62 -20.84 -18.24
N THR A 258 -20.79 -21.43 -18.56
CA THR A 258 -21.18 -22.74 -18.01
C THR A 258 -20.27 -23.89 -18.47
N GLU A 259 -19.60 -23.73 -19.62
CA GLU A 259 -18.66 -24.72 -20.14
C GLU A 259 -17.22 -24.55 -19.64
N LEU A 260 -16.92 -23.51 -18.85
CA LEU A 260 -15.59 -23.35 -18.26
C LEU A 260 -15.27 -24.53 -17.31
N PRO A 261 -14.05 -25.09 -17.34
CA PRO A 261 -13.70 -26.29 -16.57
C PRO A 261 -13.97 -26.13 -15.06
N PHE A 262 -13.59 -25.01 -14.47
CA PHE A 262 -13.80 -24.75 -13.04
C PHE A 262 -15.28 -24.51 -12.69
N VAL A 263 -16.11 -23.98 -13.64
CA VAL A 263 -17.56 -23.82 -13.44
C VAL A 263 -18.24 -25.16 -13.44
N ARG A 264 -17.95 -26.02 -14.43
CA ARG A 264 -18.47 -27.38 -14.51
C ARG A 264 -18.10 -28.23 -13.30
N ALA A 265 -16.94 -27.98 -12.73
CA ALA A 265 -16.45 -28.66 -11.53
C ALA A 265 -16.98 -28.05 -10.22
N GLY A 266 -17.83 -27.00 -10.28
CA GLY A 266 -18.36 -26.32 -9.10
C GLY A 266 -17.31 -25.58 -8.27
N ARG A 267 -16.18 -25.18 -8.87
CA ARG A 267 -15.08 -24.48 -8.21
C ARG A 267 -15.15 -22.98 -8.43
N VAL A 268 -16.30 -22.40 -8.14
CA VAL A 268 -16.52 -20.96 -8.17
C VAL A 268 -16.99 -20.52 -6.79
N ALA A 269 -16.30 -19.53 -6.22
CA ALA A 269 -16.64 -18.93 -4.95
C ALA A 269 -16.70 -17.39 -5.08
N THR A 270 -17.32 -16.74 -4.12
CA THR A 270 -17.26 -15.29 -3.94
C THR A 270 -16.48 -14.94 -2.68
N MET A 271 -15.82 -13.79 -2.69
CA MET A 271 -15.05 -13.29 -1.56
C MET A 271 -15.38 -11.81 -1.36
N PRO A 272 -15.54 -11.34 -0.10
CA PRO A 272 -15.71 -9.91 0.16
C PRO A 272 -14.59 -9.06 -0.43
N ALA A 273 -14.86 -7.77 -0.64
CA ALA A 273 -13.90 -6.83 -1.20
C ALA A 273 -12.60 -6.76 -0.38
N SER A 274 -11.50 -6.70 -1.09
CA SER A 274 -10.19 -6.27 -0.60
C SER A 274 -9.62 -5.30 -1.63
N LEU A 275 -8.98 -4.24 -1.19
CA LEU A 275 -8.49 -3.21 -2.12
C LEU A 275 -7.32 -3.73 -2.97
N MET A 276 -7.56 -3.88 -4.27
CA MET A 276 -6.54 -4.37 -5.22
C MET A 276 -5.34 -3.42 -5.38
N PHE A 277 -5.57 -2.13 -5.14
CA PHE A 277 -4.55 -1.07 -5.19
C PHE A 277 -4.13 -0.61 -3.79
N GLY A 278 -4.29 -1.49 -2.82
CA GLY A 278 -3.86 -1.26 -1.45
C GLY A 278 -2.38 -1.56 -1.22
N THR A 279 -2.05 -1.65 0.05
CA THR A 279 -0.70 -1.92 0.56
C THR A 279 -0.70 -3.15 1.47
N LEU A 280 0.20 -3.23 2.46
CA LEU A 280 0.28 -4.37 3.39
C LEU A 280 -1.05 -4.70 4.10
N PRO A 281 -1.84 -3.73 4.60
CA PRO A 281 -3.14 -4.05 5.22
C PRO A 281 -4.10 -4.74 4.27
N SER A 282 -4.25 -4.24 3.04
CA SER A 282 -5.11 -4.86 2.02
C SER A 282 -4.63 -6.25 1.61
N ALA A 283 -3.31 -6.45 1.48
CA ALA A 283 -2.72 -7.75 1.20
C ALA A 283 -3.00 -8.75 2.33
N LEU A 284 -2.89 -8.31 3.58
CA LEU A 284 -3.18 -9.14 4.75
C LEU A 284 -4.67 -9.47 4.86
N ARG A 285 -5.56 -8.49 4.61
CA ARG A 285 -6.99 -8.72 4.53
C ARG A 285 -7.33 -9.75 3.45
N PHE A 286 -6.77 -9.61 2.24
CA PHE A 286 -6.93 -10.58 1.18
C PHE A 286 -6.53 -11.99 1.65
N ALA A 287 -5.35 -12.14 2.25
CA ALA A 287 -4.88 -13.42 2.75
C ALA A 287 -5.79 -14.04 3.83
N ARG A 288 -6.32 -13.22 4.75
CA ARG A 288 -7.29 -13.67 5.78
C ARG A 288 -8.62 -14.10 5.18
N LEU A 289 -9.08 -13.43 4.13
CA LEU A 289 -10.32 -13.79 3.44
C LEU A 289 -10.21 -15.15 2.74
N LEU A 290 -9.02 -15.56 2.29
CA LEU A 290 -8.81 -16.89 1.72
C LEU A 290 -9.10 -18.01 2.73
N GLU A 291 -8.91 -17.79 4.03
CA GLU A 291 -9.25 -18.78 5.06
C GLU A 291 -10.76 -19.05 5.17
N GLN A 292 -11.59 -18.10 4.72
CA GLN A 292 -13.05 -18.21 4.74
C GLN A 292 -13.60 -18.94 3.51
N LEU A 293 -12.78 -19.10 2.47
CA LEU A 293 -13.17 -19.85 1.28
C LEU A 293 -13.33 -21.34 1.60
N PRO A 294 -14.28 -22.04 0.93
CA PRO A 294 -14.39 -23.48 1.04
C PRO A 294 -13.05 -24.15 0.72
N ALA A 295 -12.60 -25.05 1.57
CA ALA A 295 -11.46 -25.90 1.23
C ALA A 295 -11.84 -26.82 0.07
N GLU A 296 -10.90 -27.08 -0.84
CA GLU A 296 -11.11 -28.09 -1.86
C GLU A 296 -11.38 -29.44 -1.16
N ARG A 297 -12.49 -30.09 -1.51
CA ARG A 297 -12.73 -31.45 -1.02
C ARG A 297 -11.72 -32.37 -1.72
N ALA A 298 -10.90 -33.04 -0.92
CA ALA A 298 -10.10 -34.16 -1.44
C ALA A 298 -11.04 -35.16 -2.14
N ALA A 299 -10.81 -35.43 -3.40
CA ALA A 299 -11.57 -36.37 -4.18
C ALA A 299 -11.30 -37.80 -3.72
#